data_bbef9c5c591981c889acc9d6a94f28c0
#
_entry.id   bbef9c5c591981c889acc9d6a94f28c0
#
_cell.length_a   1.000
_cell.length_b   1.000
_cell.length_c   1.000
_cell.angle_alpha   90.00
_cell.angle_beta   90.00
_cell.angle_gamma   90.00
#
_symmetry.space_group_name_H-M   'P 1'
#
loop_
_entity.id
_entity.type
_entity.pdbx_description
1 polymer ?
#
loop_
_entity_poly.entity_id
_entity_poly.type
_entity_poly.pdbx_seq_one_letter_code
_entity_poly.pdbx_strand_id
1 'polypeptide(L)'
;MSRIVHFEVPADDPERLIHFYEEVFGWRIEKWDGPIEYWLVMTGPEEEPGIDGGLARRSEPDFGVEITVDVADLDQALAGVKSHGGEVIRPKSAVPGVGWMAYIKDTEGNVLGMMESDPEAA
;
A
#
# COMPACT_ATOMS: atom_id res chain seq x y z
N MET A 1 -0.54 5.61 -17.22
CA MET A 1 -0.98 4.21 -17.10
C MET A 1 -0.85 3.75 -15.66
N SER A 2 -1.85 3.04 -15.18
CA SER A 2 -1.89 2.60 -13.78
C SER A 2 -0.96 1.41 -13.55
N ARG A 3 0.06 1.60 -12.74
CA ARG A 3 1.07 0.57 -12.47
C ARG A 3 1.02 0.15 -11.01
N ILE A 4 1.45 -1.09 -10.76
CA ILE A 4 1.69 -1.54 -9.39
C ILE A 4 3.04 -0.98 -8.97
N VAL A 5 3.04 -0.13 -7.94
CA VAL A 5 4.24 0.60 -7.51
C VAL A 5 4.62 0.34 -6.07
N HIS A 6 3.82 -0.41 -5.33
CA HIS A 6 3.98 -0.56 -3.89
C HIS A 6 3.30 -1.84 -3.43
N PHE A 7 3.76 -2.41 -2.33
CA PHE A 7 3.09 -3.50 -1.65
C PHE A 7 2.95 -3.16 -0.17
N GLU A 8 1.96 -3.76 0.48
CA GLU A 8 1.73 -3.60 1.91
C GLU A 8 1.75 -4.96 2.57
N VAL A 9 2.49 -5.08 3.66
CA VAL A 9 2.57 -6.32 4.42
C VAL A 9 2.04 -6.09 5.84
N PRO A 10 0.99 -6.80 6.25
CA PRO A 10 0.51 -6.71 7.62
C PRO A 10 1.30 -7.62 8.54
N ALA A 11 1.45 -7.21 9.79
CA ALA A 11 2.17 -7.99 10.79
C ALA A 11 1.45 -7.96 12.12
N ASP A 12 1.29 -9.12 12.74
CA ASP A 12 0.81 -9.20 14.13
C ASP A 12 1.91 -8.73 15.10
N ASP A 13 3.15 -9.07 14.77
CA ASP A 13 4.33 -8.62 15.52
C ASP A 13 5.33 -8.02 14.52
N PRO A 14 5.29 -6.70 14.31
CA PRO A 14 6.15 -6.05 13.33
C PRO A 14 7.64 -6.29 13.55
N GLU A 15 8.12 -6.25 14.77
CA GLU A 15 9.55 -6.45 15.05
C GLU A 15 10.01 -7.84 14.65
N ARG A 16 9.20 -8.85 14.88
CA ARG A 16 9.50 -10.22 14.48
C ARG A 16 9.55 -10.36 12.96
N LEU A 17 8.61 -9.74 12.25
CA LEU A 17 8.57 -9.80 10.79
C LEU A 17 9.73 -9.01 10.17
N ILE A 18 10.05 -7.85 10.73
CA ILE A 18 11.18 -7.04 10.27
C ILE A 18 12.48 -7.85 10.34
N HIS A 19 12.72 -8.48 11.48
CA HIS A 19 13.91 -9.30 11.66
C HIS A 19 13.96 -10.44 10.64
N PHE A 20 12.83 -11.09 10.39
CA PHE A 20 12.74 -12.16 9.41
C PHE A 20 13.15 -11.68 8.01
N TYR A 21 12.57 -10.57 7.55
CA TYR A 21 12.87 -10.04 6.23
C TYR A 21 14.30 -9.55 6.09
N GLU A 22 14.84 -8.93 7.13
CA GLU A 22 16.22 -8.45 7.11
C GLU A 22 17.20 -9.61 7.03
N GLU A 23 16.96 -10.67 7.80
CA GLU A 23 17.87 -11.83 7.84
C GLU A 23 17.75 -12.73 6.61
N VAL A 24 16.56 -12.91 6.08
CA VAL A 24 16.33 -13.82 4.95
C VAL A 24 16.64 -13.15 3.62
N PHE A 25 16.17 -11.91 3.43
CA PHE A 25 16.27 -11.23 2.14
C PHE A 25 17.25 -10.07 2.12
N GLY A 26 17.75 -9.65 3.26
CA GLY A 26 18.64 -8.50 3.32
C GLY A 26 17.97 -7.17 3.05
N TRP A 27 16.65 -7.12 3.17
CA TRP A 27 15.92 -5.87 2.95
C TRP A 27 16.24 -4.87 4.05
N ARG A 28 16.18 -3.57 3.71
CA ARG A 28 16.33 -2.50 4.69
C ARG A 28 14.96 -1.98 5.08
N ILE A 29 14.66 -2.00 6.37
CA ILE A 29 13.34 -1.61 6.87
C ILE A 29 13.55 -0.52 7.91
N GLU A 30 12.92 0.65 7.68
CA GLU A 30 13.05 1.82 8.53
C GLU A 30 11.69 2.30 8.97
N LYS A 31 11.58 2.67 10.23
CA LYS A 31 10.33 3.24 10.73
C LYS A 31 10.08 4.59 10.07
N TRP A 32 8.87 4.77 9.54
CA TRP A 32 8.43 6.04 8.98
C TRP A 32 8.20 7.04 10.12
N ASP A 33 8.58 8.29 9.91
CA ASP A 33 8.41 9.35 10.91
C ASP A 33 7.10 10.14 10.74
N GLY A 34 6.17 9.62 9.96
CA GLY A 34 4.86 10.22 9.76
C GLY A 34 3.89 9.97 10.91
N PRO A 35 2.64 10.40 10.76
CA PRO A 35 1.66 10.43 11.86
C PRO A 35 1.12 9.06 12.31
N ILE A 36 1.35 8.00 11.53
CA ILE A 36 0.88 6.66 11.88
C ILE A 36 2.06 5.70 12.02
N GLU A 37 1.88 4.64 12.79
CA GLU A 37 2.88 3.59 12.93
C GLU A 37 3.02 2.83 11.61
N TYR A 38 4.20 2.91 10.99
CA TYR A 38 4.42 2.36 9.68
C TYR A 38 5.92 2.21 9.43
N TRP A 39 6.31 1.21 8.66
CA TRP A 39 7.71 0.98 8.30
C TRP A 39 7.86 0.98 6.79
N LEU A 40 8.93 1.59 6.30
CA LEU A 40 9.29 1.60 4.89
C LEU A 40 10.17 0.38 4.62
N VAL A 41 9.82 -0.38 3.59
CA VAL A 41 10.55 -1.60 3.22
C VAL A 41 11.25 -1.35 1.90
N MET A 42 12.59 -1.27 1.95
CA MET A 42 13.42 -1.09 0.77
C MET A 42 13.99 -2.45 0.35
N THR A 43 13.54 -2.93 -0.81
CA THR A 43 13.88 -4.25 -1.29
C THR A 43 15.15 -4.29 -2.14
N GLY A 44 15.60 -3.14 -2.62
CA GLY A 44 16.81 -3.04 -3.42
C GLY A 44 17.10 -1.62 -3.85
N PRO A 45 18.20 -1.39 -4.57
CA PRO A 45 18.55 -0.07 -5.06
C PRO A 45 17.61 0.38 -6.17
N GLU A 46 17.43 1.70 -6.29
CA GLU A 46 16.46 2.29 -7.21
C GLU A 46 16.69 1.90 -8.67
N GLU A 47 17.94 1.69 -9.07
CA GLU A 47 18.29 1.36 -10.45
C GLU A 47 18.03 -0.10 -10.83
N GLU A 48 17.73 -0.97 -9.87
CA GLU A 48 17.36 -2.35 -10.15
C GLU A 48 15.86 -2.49 -10.34
N PRO A 49 15.40 -3.37 -11.23
CA PRO A 49 13.96 -3.65 -11.35
C PRO A 49 13.40 -4.22 -10.04
N GLY A 50 12.29 -3.67 -9.60
CA GLY A 50 11.63 -4.08 -8.38
C GLY A 50 10.82 -2.96 -7.80
N ILE A 51 10.14 -3.24 -6.70
CA ILE A 51 9.35 -2.23 -5.99
C ILE A 51 9.66 -2.30 -4.50
N ASP A 52 9.52 -1.16 -3.85
CA ASP A 52 9.57 -1.05 -2.40
C ASP A 52 8.15 -1.05 -1.86
N GLY A 53 8.03 -1.24 -0.57
CA GLY A 53 6.71 -1.32 0.04
C GLY A 53 6.69 -0.81 1.46
N GLY A 54 5.66 -1.22 2.17
CA GLY A 54 5.44 -0.85 3.54
C GLY A 54 5.02 -2.04 4.39
N LEU A 55 5.17 -1.86 5.69
CA LEU A 55 4.79 -2.85 6.68
C LEU A 55 4.06 -2.12 7.79
N ALA A 56 2.96 -2.68 8.22
CA ALA A 56 2.16 -2.10 9.29
C ALA A 56 1.60 -3.19 10.18
N ARG A 57 1.23 -2.82 11.40
CA ARG A 57 0.53 -3.74 12.29
C ARG A 57 -0.82 -4.10 11.68
N ARG A 58 -1.16 -5.38 11.72
CA ARG A 58 -2.41 -5.87 11.14
C ARG A 58 -3.60 -5.19 11.83
N SER A 59 -4.43 -4.53 11.03
CA SER A 59 -5.61 -3.83 11.55
C SER A 59 -6.90 -4.64 11.38
N GLU A 60 -6.92 -5.53 10.38
CA GLU A 60 -8.08 -6.35 10.06
C GLU A 60 -7.62 -7.80 9.93
N PRO A 61 -8.33 -8.78 10.53
CA PRO A 61 -7.89 -10.18 10.49
C PRO A 61 -7.76 -10.75 9.08
N ASP A 62 -8.58 -10.26 8.15
CA ASP A 62 -8.62 -10.78 6.79
C ASP A 62 -7.65 -10.10 5.83
N PHE A 63 -6.95 -9.06 6.29
CA PHE A 63 -5.99 -8.36 5.43
C PHE A 63 -4.69 -9.15 5.35
N GLY A 64 -4.33 -9.53 4.12
CA GLY A 64 -3.05 -10.12 3.81
C GLY A 64 -2.15 -9.12 3.11
N VAL A 65 -1.16 -9.64 2.41
CA VAL A 65 -0.29 -8.81 1.58
C VAL A 65 -1.11 -8.20 0.44
N GLU A 66 -0.95 -6.90 0.23
CA GLU A 66 -1.73 -6.17 -0.75
C GLU A 66 -0.81 -5.39 -1.68
N ILE A 67 -1.21 -5.26 -2.95
CA ILE A 67 -0.51 -4.41 -3.91
C ILE A 67 -1.22 -3.07 -3.99
N THR A 68 -0.47 -2.03 -4.34
CA THR A 68 -1.00 -0.70 -4.54
C THR A 68 -0.82 -0.27 -5.99
N VAL A 69 -1.91 0.18 -6.59
CA VAL A 69 -1.93 0.66 -7.96
C VAL A 69 -1.87 2.19 -7.96
N ASP A 70 -0.93 2.75 -8.69
CA ASP A 70 -0.80 4.18 -8.87
C ASP A 70 -1.79 4.64 -9.93
N VAL A 71 -2.64 5.61 -9.60
CA VAL A 71 -3.65 6.15 -10.53
C VAL A 71 -3.52 7.66 -10.62
N ALA A 72 -3.81 8.19 -11.80
CA ALA A 72 -3.74 9.63 -12.03
C ALA A 72 -4.89 10.39 -11.37
N ASP A 73 -6.06 9.77 -11.33
CA ASP A 73 -7.29 10.37 -10.78
C ASP A 73 -8.02 9.29 -9.98
N LEU A 74 -7.94 9.37 -8.67
CA LEU A 74 -8.52 8.36 -7.79
C LEU A 74 -10.04 8.35 -7.85
N ASP A 75 -10.68 9.52 -7.94
CA ASP A 75 -12.13 9.57 -8.02
C ASP A 75 -12.65 8.88 -9.27
N GLN A 76 -11.99 9.11 -10.41
CA GLN A 76 -12.34 8.46 -11.66
C GLN A 76 -12.12 6.95 -11.59
N ALA A 77 -10.99 6.54 -11.01
CA ALA A 77 -10.69 5.12 -10.84
C ALA A 77 -11.71 4.42 -9.96
N LEU A 78 -12.13 5.05 -8.87
CA LEU A 78 -13.14 4.48 -7.98
C LEU A 78 -14.50 4.36 -8.66
N ALA A 79 -14.87 5.34 -9.48
CA ALA A 79 -16.10 5.25 -10.28
C ALA A 79 -16.02 4.07 -11.24
N GLY A 80 -14.86 3.83 -11.86
CA GLY A 80 -14.64 2.69 -12.74
C GLY A 80 -14.76 1.35 -12.01
N VAL A 81 -14.23 1.27 -10.79
CA VAL A 81 -14.36 0.06 -9.96
C VAL A 81 -15.83 -0.29 -9.76
N LYS A 82 -16.64 0.70 -9.37
CA LYS A 82 -18.06 0.47 -9.11
C LYS A 82 -18.81 0.09 -10.38
N SER A 83 -18.52 0.74 -11.51
CA SER A 83 -19.24 0.49 -12.75
C SER A 83 -18.86 -0.83 -13.41
N HIS A 84 -17.75 -1.45 -13.02
CA HIS A 84 -17.29 -2.70 -13.61
C HIS A 84 -17.33 -3.90 -12.64
N GLY A 85 -18.14 -3.80 -11.59
CA GLY A 85 -18.42 -4.95 -10.73
C GLY A 85 -17.52 -5.10 -9.53
N GLY A 86 -16.62 -4.16 -9.28
CA GLY A 86 -15.81 -4.15 -8.07
C GLY A 86 -16.52 -3.42 -6.94
N GLU A 87 -15.85 -3.34 -5.79
CA GLU A 87 -16.41 -2.74 -4.58
C GLU A 87 -15.38 -1.85 -3.91
N VAL A 88 -15.79 -0.70 -3.43
CA VAL A 88 -14.93 0.18 -2.63
C VAL A 88 -15.12 -0.22 -1.17
N ILE A 89 -14.07 -0.75 -0.54
CA ILE A 89 -14.14 -1.22 0.85
C ILE A 89 -13.63 -0.19 1.85
N ARG A 90 -12.72 0.71 1.42
CA ARG A 90 -12.32 1.89 2.19
C ARG A 90 -12.32 3.09 1.26
N PRO A 91 -13.11 4.12 1.56
CA PRO A 91 -13.22 5.28 0.68
C PRO A 91 -11.94 6.11 0.65
N LYS A 92 -11.86 7.00 -0.31
CA LYS A 92 -10.75 7.94 -0.46
C LYS A 92 -10.48 8.66 0.84
N SER A 93 -9.24 8.64 1.29
CA SER A 93 -8.77 9.39 2.44
C SER A 93 -7.36 9.90 2.19
N ALA A 94 -7.00 10.96 2.89
CA ALA A 94 -5.68 11.55 2.74
C ALA A 94 -4.64 10.77 3.53
N VAL A 95 -3.48 10.58 2.90
CA VAL A 95 -2.23 10.29 3.60
C VAL A 95 -1.47 11.61 3.56
N PRO A 96 -1.46 12.39 4.66
CA PRO A 96 -0.99 13.77 4.63
C PRO A 96 0.42 13.92 4.05
N GLY A 97 0.55 14.84 3.09
CA GLY A 97 1.82 15.11 2.42
C GLY A 97 2.24 14.06 1.38
N VAL A 98 1.49 12.99 1.22
CA VAL A 98 1.83 11.88 0.33
C VAL A 98 0.82 11.76 -0.81
N GLY A 99 -0.45 11.61 -0.49
CA GLY A 99 -1.48 11.44 -1.52
C GLY A 99 -2.83 11.02 -0.96
N TRP A 100 -3.66 10.54 -1.86
CA TRP A 100 -5.01 10.06 -1.56
C TRP A 100 -5.06 8.56 -1.78
N MET A 101 -5.64 7.84 -0.85
CA MET A 101 -5.65 6.39 -0.83
C MET A 101 -7.05 5.84 -0.68
N ALA A 102 -7.30 4.71 -1.33
CA ALA A 102 -8.54 3.95 -1.17
C ALA A 102 -8.23 2.47 -1.28
N TYR A 103 -9.11 1.63 -0.76
CA TYR A 103 -9.01 0.17 -0.91
C TYR A 103 -10.25 -0.34 -1.60
N ILE A 104 -10.04 -1.26 -2.52
CA ILE A 104 -11.11 -1.83 -3.33
C ILE A 104 -11.03 -3.36 -3.34
N LYS A 105 -12.14 -3.99 -3.71
CA LYS A 105 -12.13 -5.40 -4.11
C LYS A 105 -12.40 -5.47 -5.60
N ASP A 106 -11.65 -6.32 -6.28
CA ASP A 106 -11.92 -6.62 -7.68
C ASP A 106 -13.11 -7.59 -7.80
N THR A 107 -13.40 -8.04 -9.00
CA THR A 107 -14.55 -8.93 -9.26
C THR A 107 -14.38 -10.32 -8.66
N GLU A 108 -13.17 -10.69 -8.25
CA GLU A 108 -12.86 -11.99 -7.67
C GLU A 108 -12.59 -11.93 -6.16
N GLY A 109 -12.84 -10.77 -5.55
CA GLY A 109 -12.67 -10.60 -4.11
C GLY A 109 -11.27 -10.26 -3.65
N ASN A 110 -10.33 -9.98 -4.56
CA ASN A 110 -8.99 -9.56 -4.18
C ASN A 110 -9.00 -8.11 -3.70
N VAL A 111 -8.29 -7.85 -2.61
CA VAL A 111 -8.18 -6.51 -2.05
C VAL A 111 -6.93 -5.83 -2.61
N LEU A 112 -7.11 -4.63 -3.16
CA LEU A 112 -6.02 -3.81 -3.70
C LEU A 112 -6.12 -2.41 -3.14
N GLY A 113 -4.95 -1.77 -2.95
CA GLY A 113 -4.88 -0.34 -2.68
C GLY A 113 -4.78 0.44 -3.98
N MET A 114 -5.29 1.65 -3.98
CA MET A 114 -5.15 2.61 -5.08
C MET A 114 -4.68 3.92 -4.50
N MET A 115 -3.71 4.56 -5.15
CA MET A 115 -3.13 5.80 -4.66
C MET A 115 -3.00 6.83 -5.77
N GLU A 116 -3.38 8.06 -5.47
CA GLU A 116 -3.09 9.22 -6.29
C GLU A 116 -2.08 10.07 -5.53
N SER A 117 -0.89 10.26 -6.11
CA SER A 117 0.16 11.07 -5.48
C SER A 117 -0.23 12.53 -5.45
N ASP A 118 -0.14 13.16 -4.28
CA ASP A 118 -0.44 14.57 -4.10
C ASP A 118 0.26 15.05 -2.83
N PRO A 119 1.32 15.88 -2.96
CA PRO A 119 2.04 16.36 -1.79
C PRO A 119 1.22 17.31 -0.92
N GLU A 120 0.10 17.80 -1.44
CA GLU A 120 -0.79 18.70 -0.71
C GLU A 120 -1.99 17.99 -0.08
N ALA A 121 -2.05 16.66 -0.16
CA ALA A 121 -3.13 15.91 0.49
C ALA A 121 -3.11 16.16 2.00
N ALA A 122 -4.30 16.38 2.56
CA ALA A 122 -4.45 16.72 3.96
C ALA A 122 -5.77 16.21 4.55
#